data_e9ce7abe27def5ab606806183c8acb07
#
_entry.id   e9ce7abe27def5ab606806183c8acb07
#
_cell.length_a   1.000
_cell.length_b   1.000
_cell.length_c   1.000
_cell.angle_alpha   90.00
_cell.angle_beta   90.00
_cell.angle_gamma   90.00
#
_symmetry.space_group_name_H-M   'P 1'
#
loop_
_entity.id
_entity.type
_entity.pdbx_description
1 polymer ?
#
loop_
_entity_poly.entity_id
_entity_poly.type
_entity_poly.pdbx_seq_one_letter_code
_entity_poly.pdbx_strand_id
1 'polypeptide(L)'
;QEALWSIGMNIFGSAKLSLSEKYNLFCHCGKRILTLYASRRENELDFFHNAAVLKHLYRFICDYELELGAFAMEEPKKVAFFPGTFDPFSLSHKAIAREIRDMGCEVYLALDEFSWSKKTQPRLQRRKIMSMSVSDEENIYIFPDDFPVNIANPADLTKLKKLFAGKELYFVAGSDVIENASCYRMEPRQNSIHTLNHIIFKRSSDERRDASASQTRYPISGKIINLHLAEHFEDISSTRIRENIDSGRDISNLIDPVAQNYIFENGLYMREPAYKHV
;
A
#
# COMPACT_ATOMS: atom_id res chain seq x y z
N GLN A 1 -9.06 -15.79 -13.00
CA GLN A 1 -9.09 -14.62 -13.88
C GLN A 1 -10.17 -14.76 -14.97
N GLU A 2 -10.11 -15.77 -15.82
CA GLU A 2 -11.08 -15.99 -16.91
C GLU A 2 -12.53 -16.04 -16.44
N ALA A 3 -12.82 -16.69 -15.31
CA ALA A 3 -14.16 -16.77 -14.76
C ALA A 3 -14.71 -15.39 -14.33
N LEU A 4 -13.89 -14.56 -13.68
CA LEU A 4 -14.27 -13.20 -13.28
C LEU A 4 -14.46 -12.29 -14.49
N TRP A 5 -13.60 -12.43 -15.49
CA TRP A 5 -13.71 -11.72 -16.75
C TRP A 5 -15.01 -12.11 -17.50
N SER A 6 -15.29 -13.40 -17.61
CA SER A 6 -16.50 -13.93 -18.24
C SER A 6 -17.77 -13.45 -17.54
N ILE A 7 -17.78 -13.42 -16.20
CA ILE A 7 -18.93 -12.90 -15.41
C ILE A 7 -19.09 -11.40 -15.67
N GLY A 8 -18.01 -10.63 -15.66
CA GLY A 8 -18.04 -9.20 -15.96
C GLY A 8 -18.63 -8.94 -17.35
N MET A 9 -18.11 -9.59 -18.38
CA MET A 9 -18.59 -9.44 -19.76
C MET A 9 -20.07 -9.80 -19.91
N ASN A 10 -20.53 -10.86 -19.25
CA ASN A 10 -21.94 -11.26 -19.29
C ASN A 10 -22.87 -10.24 -18.60
N ILE A 11 -22.46 -9.68 -17.46
CA ILE A 11 -23.23 -8.65 -16.75
C ILE A 11 -23.31 -7.37 -17.59
N PHE A 12 -22.17 -6.90 -18.13
CA PHE A 12 -22.12 -5.66 -18.88
C PHE A 12 -22.70 -5.75 -20.29
N GLY A 13 -22.58 -6.89 -20.93
CA GLY A 13 -23.23 -7.16 -22.22
C GLY A 13 -24.76 -7.26 -22.15
N SER A 14 -25.37 -7.31 -20.96
CA SER A 14 -26.82 -7.41 -20.84
C SER A 14 -27.51 -6.09 -21.16
N ALA A 15 -28.29 -6.08 -22.23
CA ALA A 15 -29.13 -4.92 -22.61
C ALA A 15 -30.36 -4.73 -21.68
N LYS A 16 -30.65 -5.68 -20.79
CA LYS A 16 -31.83 -5.67 -19.92
C LYS A 16 -31.61 -5.00 -18.58
N LEU A 17 -30.36 -4.74 -18.19
CA LEU A 17 -30.01 -4.17 -16.90
C LEU A 17 -29.58 -2.72 -17.06
N SER A 18 -30.04 -1.86 -16.15
CA SER A 18 -29.50 -0.51 -15.99
C SER A 18 -28.05 -0.55 -15.49
N LEU A 19 -27.32 0.54 -15.64
CA LEU A 19 -25.93 0.64 -15.18
C LEU A 19 -25.82 0.36 -13.67
N SER A 20 -26.74 0.89 -12.87
CA SER A 20 -26.78 0.66 -11.42
C SER A 20 -27.00 -0.80 -11.06
N GLU A 21 -27.89 -1.50 -11.77
CA GLU A 21 -28.13 -2.94 -11.55
C GLU A 21 -26.93 -3.78 -11.96
N LYS A 22 -26.30 -3.47 -13.10
CA LYS A 22 -25.05 -4.11 -13.54
C LYS A 22 -23.97 -3.98 -12.48
N TYR A 23 -23.80 -2.79 -11.97
CA TYR A 23 -22.84 -2.49 -10.91
C TYR A 23 -23.10 -3.29 -9.64
N ASN A 24 -24.33 -3.24 -9.12
CA ASN A 24 -24.71 -3.95 -7.91
C ASN A 24 -24.53 -5.47 -8.06
N LEU A 25 -24.91 -6.02 -9.20
CA LEU A 25 -24.77 -7.44 -9.50
C LEU A 25 -23.28 -7.83 -9.59
N PHE A 26 -22.47 -7.01 -10.24
CA PHE A 26 -21.02 -7.24 -10.33
C PHE A 26 -20.36 -7.22 -8.96
N CYS A 27 -20.65 -6.22 -8.14
CA CYS A 27 -20.12 -6.13 -6.78
C CYS A 27 -20.56 -7.32 -5.91
N HIS A 28 -21.80 -7.77 -6.06
CA HIS A 28 -22.31 -8.93 -5.33
C HIS A 28 -21.58 -10.21 -5.75
N CYS A 29 -21.44 -10.46 -7.04
CA CYS A 29 -20.72 -11.61 -7.57
C CYS A 29 -19.22 -11.55 -7.18
N GLY A 30 -18.59 -10.39 -7.30
CA GLY A 30 -17.20 -10.17 -6.92
C GLY A 30 -16.96 -10.46 -5.44
N LYS A 31 -17.81 -9.92 -4.56
CA LYS A 31 -17.76 -10.19 -3.11
C LYS A 31 -17.85 -11.69 -2.80
N ARG A 32 -18.81 -12.38 -3.45
CA ARG A 32 -19.02 -13.81 -3.25
C ARG A 32 -17.83 -14.64 -3.73
N ILE A 33 -17.25 -14.29 -4.88
CA ILE A 33 -16.07 -14.96 -5.43
C ILE A 33 -14.88 -14.73 -4.50
N LEU A 34 -14.62 -13.49 -4.06
CA LEU A 34 -13.55 -13.18 -3.14
C LEU A 34 -13.68 -13.91 -1.80
N THR A 35 -14.91 -14.05 -1.29
CA THR A 35 -15.17 -14.82 -0.06
C THR A 35 -14.88 -16.31 -0.26
N LEU A 36 -15.24 -16.87 -1.40
CA LEU A 36 -14.98 -18.28 -1.73
C LEU A 36 -13.47 -18.55 -1.90
N TYR A 37 -12.73 -17.63 -2.52
CA TYR A 37 -11.28 -17.74 -2.64
C TYR A 37 -10.59 -17.58 -1.29
N ALA A 38 -11.02 -16.64 -0.45
CA ALA A 38 -10.47 -16.45 0.89
C ALA A 38 -10.66 -17.66 1.81
N SER A 39 -11.71 -18.46 1.58
CA SER A 39 -11.95 -19.69 2.33
C SER A 39 -11.07 -20.87 1.86
N ARG A 40 -10.50 -20.79 0.68
CA ARG A 40 -9.60 -21.79 0.11
C ARG A 40 -8.15 -21.27 0.19
N ARG A 41 -7.48 -21.55 1.27
CA ARG A 41 -6.09 -21.09 1.55
C ARG A 41 -5.02 -21.56 0.55
N GLU A 42 -5.40 -22.22 -0.54
CA GLU A 42 -4.46 -22.87 -1.44
C GLU A 42 -3.73 -21.94 -2.40
N ASN A 43 -4.23 -20.69 -2.65
CA ASN A 43 -3.59 -19.74 -3.56
C ASN A 43 -3.86 -18.28 -3.17
N GLU A 44 -3.14 -17.78 -2.18
CA GLU A 44 -3.26 -16.39 -1.72
C GLU A 44 -2.86 -15.37 -2.80
N LEU A 45 -1.92 -15.74 -3.66
CA LEU A 45 -1.52 -14.93 -4.82
C LEU A 45 -2.63 -14.81 -5.86
N ASP A 46 -3.36 -15.89 -6.12
CA ASP A 46 -4.49 -15.86 -7.05
C ASP A 46 -5.63 -15.00 -6.49
N PHE A 47 -5.87 -15.04 -5.17
CA PHE A 47 -6.81 -14.15 -4.51
C PHE A 47 -6.42 -12.68 -4.68
N PHE A 48 -5.14 -12.38 -4.49
CA PHE A 48 -4.58 -11.05 -4.63
C PHE A 48 -4.69 -10.51 -6.07
N HIS A 49 -4.31 -11.32 -7.06
CA HIS A 49 -4.45 -10.96 -8.48
C HIS A 49 -5.93 -10.81 -8.87
N ASN A 50 -6.80 -11.68 -8.38
CA ASN A 50 -8.24 -11.58 -8.65
C ASN A 50 -8.87 -10.36 -7.97
N ALA A 51 -8.43 -9.97 -6.78
CA ALA A 51 -8.85 -8.74 -6.13
C ALA A 51 -8.41 -7.49 -6.92
N ALA A 52 -7.20 -7.51 -7.46
CA ALA A 52 -6.71 -6.46 -8.35
C ALA A 52 -7.54 -6.38 -9.64
N VAL A 53 -7.79 -7.51 -10.30
CA VAL A 53 -8.63 -7.58 -11.51
C VAL A 53 -10.05 -7.07 -11.21
N LEU A 54 -10.65 -7.42 -10.08
CA LEU A 54 -11.97 -6.90 -9.69
C LEU A 54 -11.96 -5.40 -9.47
N LYS A 55 -10.91 -4.86 -8.86
CA LYS A 55 -10.77 -3.42 -8.66
C LYS A 55 -10.63 -2.70 -10.00
N HIS A 56 -9.86 -3.24 -10.94
CA HIS A 56 -9.75 -2.70 -12.30
C HIS A 56 -11.07 -2.78 -13.09
N LEU A 57 -11.79 -3.89 -12.98
CA LEU A 57 -13.12 -4.02 -13.60
C LEU A 57 -14.11 -3.02 -12.99
N TYR A 58 -14.07 -2.82 -11.68
CA TYR A 58 -14.88 -1.82 -10.98
C TYR A 58 -14.64 -0.41 -11.52
N ARG A 59 -13.37 -0.02 -11.66
CA ARG A 59 -12.98 1.27 -12.23
C ARG A 59 -13.57 1.47 -13.61
N PHE A 60 -13.38 0.48 -14.48
CA PHE A 60 -13.89 0.51 -15.83
C PHE A 60 -15.40 0.79 -15.87
N ILE A 61 -16.15 0.24 -14.91
CA ILE A 61 -17.59 0.45 -14.80
C ILE A 61 -17.95 1.87 -14.37
N CYS A 62 -17.15 2.45 -13.46
CA CYS A 62 -17.44 3.74 -12.87
C CYS A 62 -16.98 4.92 -13.75
N ASP A 63 -15.84 4.77 -14.42
CA ASP A 63 -15.22 5.87 -15.16
C ASP A 63 -15.65 5.96 -16.63
N TYR A 64 -16.16 4.85 -17.17
CA TYR A 64 -16.62 4.81 -18.55
C TYR A 64 -18.09 4.52 -18.62
N GLU A 65 -18.90 5.48 -18.99
CA GLU A 65 -20.19 5.24 -19.66
C GLU A 65 -19.86 4.51 -20.98
N LEU A 66 -19.51 3.27 -20.80
CA LEU A 66 -19.32 2.20 -21.76
C LEU A 66 -19.39 2.54 -23.24
N GLU A 67 -18.33 3.05 -23.77
CA GLU A 67 -17.96 2.73 -25.16
C GLU A 67 -17.40 1.31 -25.17
N LEU A 68 -18.23 0.35 -25.47
CA LEU A 68 -17.94 -1.11 -25.45
C LEU A 68 -16.83 -1.59 -26.41
N GLY A 69 -15.99 -0.71 -26.92
CA GLY A 69 -14.99 -1.04 -27.92
C GLY A 69 -13.52 -0.81 -27.54
N ALA A 70 -13.23 -0.12 -26.47
CA ALA A 70 -11.87 0.35 -26.17
C ALA A 70 -11.27 -0.28 -24.91
N PHE A 71 -11.31 -1.62 -24.78
CA PHE A 71 -10.68 -2.31 -23.68
C PHE A 71 -9.24 -2.70 -24.04
N ALA A 72 -8.33 -1.78 -23.96
CA ALA A 72 -6.93 -2.09 -23.75
C ALA A 72 -6.55 -1.62 -22.35
N MET A 73 -6.75 -2.46 -21.34
CA MET A 73 -6.10 -2.25 -20.06
C MET A 73 -4.61 -2.48 -20.28
N GLU A 74 -3.86 -1.39 -20.45
CA GLU A 74 -2.41 -1.49 -20.34
C GLU A 74 -2.09 -1.80 -18.89
N GLU A 75 -1.70 -3.04 -18.64
CA GLU A 75 -1.17 -3.41 -17.32
C GLU A 75 0.06 -2.56 -17.03
N PRO A 76 0.10 -1.86 -15.88
CA PRO A 76 1.28 -1.13 -15.47
C PRO A 76 2.51 -2.03 -15.48
N LYS A 77 3.56 -1.61 -16.21
CA LYS A 77 4.82 -2.37 -16.30
C LYS A 77 5.70 -2.20 -15.07
N LYS A 78 5.34 -1.25 -14.21
CA LYS A 78 6.08 -0.92 -12.99
C LYS A 78 5.27 -1.29 -11.76
N VAL A 79 5.95 -1.79 -10.74
CA VAL A 79 5.39 -2.14 -9.44
C VAL A 79 6.20 -1.45 -8.36
N ALA A 80 5.51 -0.82 -7.43
CA ALA A 80 6.09 -0.22 -6.25
C ALA A 80 5.64 -0.98 -4.99
N PHE A 81 6.57 -1.65 -4.32
CA PHE A 81 6.34 -2.28 -3.02
C PHE A 81 6.64 -1.29 -1.92
N PHE A 82 5.61 -0.88 -1.19
CA PHE A 82 5.67 0.14 -0.16
C PHE A 82 5.40 -0.44 1.23
N PRO A 83 6.41 -0.95 1.92
CA PRO A 83 6.26 -1.41 3.29
C PRO A 83 6.27 -0.24 4.28
N GLY A 84 5.50 -0.40 5.35
CA GLY A 84 5.47 0.57 6.42
C GLY A 84 4.72 0.08 7.65
N THR A 85 5.00 0.67 8.79
CA THR A 85 4.28 0.37 10.04
C THR A 85 2.82 0.82 9.96
N PHE A 86 2.55 1.94 9.29
CA PHE A 86 1.21 2.51 9.05
C PHE A 86 0.31 2.54 10.30
N ASP A 87 0.77 3.18 11.35
CA ASP A 87 0.13 3.18 12.66
C ASP A 87 -0.23 4.60 13.19
N PRO A 88 -1.30 5.22 12.65
CA PRO A 88 -2.12 4.82 11.52
C PRO A 88 -1.57 5.24 10.15
N PHE A 89 -2.18 4.72 9.09
CA PHE A 89 -1.96 5.21 7.72
C PHE A 89 -2.51 6.64 7.59
N SER A 90 -1.68 7.56 7.14
CA SER A 90 -1.97 9.00 7.08
C SER A 90 -2.21 9.51 5.66
N LEU A 91 -2.71 10.75 5.54
CA LEU A 91 -2.81 11.43 4.24
C LEU A 91 -1.45 11.62 3.56
N SER A 92 -0.36 11.77 4.32
CA SER A 92 1.00 11.77 3.75
C SER A 92 1.34 10.43 3.07
N HIS A 93 1.03 9.30 3.70
CA HIS A 93 1.22 7.98 3.08
C HIS A 93 0.35 7.81 1.83
N LYS A 94 -0.91 8.29 1.87
CA LYS A 94 -1.82 8.27 0.72
C LYS A 94 -1.28 9.14 -0.41
N ALA A 95 -0.75 10.31 -0.11
CA ALA A 95 -0.14 11.21 -1.10
C ALA A 95 1.09 10.57 -1.77
N ILE A 96 2.00 9.97 -0.98
CA ILE A 96 3.15 9.22 -1.52
C ILE A 96 2.68 8.12 -2.48
N ALA A 97 1.68 7.34 -2.06
CA ALA A 97 1.17 6.24 -2.89
C ALA A 97 0.55 6.76 -4.20
N ARG A 98 -0.17 7.89 -4.16
CA ARG A 98 -0.75 8.53 -5.34
C ARG A 98 0.32 9.04 -6.32
N GLU A 99 1.33 9.75 -5.82
CA GLU A 99 2.44 10.24 -6.64
C GLU A 99 3.16 9.07 -7.35
N ILE A 100 3.39 7.96 -6.64
CA ILE A 100 4.02 6.77 -7.21
C ILE A 100 3.11 6.12 -8.27
N ARG A 101 1.81 6.04 -8.00
CA ARG A 101 0.82 5.57 -8.98
C ARG A 101 0.84 6.42 -10.24
N ASP A 102 0.88 7.74 -10.08
CA ASP A 102 0.84 8.70 -11.19
C ASP A 102 2.12 8.66 -12.06
N MET A 103 3.21 8.06 -11.53
CA MET A 103 4.40 7.66 -12.31
C MET A 103 4.19 6.37 -13.14
N GLY A 104 2.98 5.82 -13.15
CA GLY A 104 2.63 4.60 -13.88
C GLY A 104 2.98 3.31 -13.15
N CYS A 105 2.99 3.32 -11.81
CA CYS A 105 3.21 2.14 -11.00
C CYS A 105 1.90 1.56 -10.44
N GLU A 106 1.83 0.24 -10.33
CA GLU A 106 0.96 -0.39 -9.34
C GLU A 106 1.62 -0.29 -7.96
N VAL A 107 0.93 0.21 -6.97
CA VAL A 107 1.46 0.40 -5.61
C VAL A 107 0.91 -0.65 -4.67
N TYR A 108 1.78 -1.37 -3.99
CA TYR A 108 1.42 -2.41 -3.03
C TYR A 108 1.85 -2.01 -1.63
N LEU A 109 0.88 -1.60 -0.81
CA LEU A 109 1.07 -1.22 0.58
C LEU A 109 1.19 -2.47 1.45
N ALA A 110 2.32 -2.66 2.11
CA ALA A 110 2.58 -3.81 2.97
C ALA A 110 2.78 -3.40 4.42
N LEU A 111 2.11 -4.09 5.36
CA LEU A 111 2.38 -3.87 6.77
C LEU A 111 3.72 -4.49 7.16
N ASP A 112 4.66 -3.63 7.58
CA ASP A 112 5.94 -4.08 8.11
C ASP A 112 5.79 -4.51 9.57
N GLU A 113 6.15 -5.76 9.84
CA GLU A 113 6.14 -6.36 11.18
C GLU A 113 7.54 -6.58 11.75
N PHE A 114 8.56 -6.28 10.98
CA PHE A 114 9.95 -6.47 11.37
C PHE A 114 10.54 -5.26 12.12
N SER A 115 9.74 -4.21 12.31
CA SER A 115 10.11 -3.04 13.12
C SER A 115 9.86 -3.32 14.62
N TRP A 116 10.77 -4.04 15.26
CA TRP A 116 10.69 -4.55 16.64
C TRP A 116 10.62 -3.48 17.73
N SER A 117 10.86 -2.22 17.41
CA SER A 117 11.04 -1.15 18.40
C SER A 117 9.77 -0.36 18.75
N LYS A 118 8.64 -0.62 18.09
CA LYS A 118 7.42 0.18 18.28
C LYS A 118 6.27 -0.67 18.77
N LYS A 119 5.66 -0.27 19.88
CA LYS A 119 4.33 -0.76 20.25
C LYS A 119 3.32 -0.13 19.28
N THR A 120 2.59 -0.95 18.56
CA THR A 120 1.63 -0.52 17.53
C THR A 120 0.24 -1.08 17.83
N GLN A 121 -0.78 -0.49 17.23
CA GLN A 121 -2.10 -1.12 17.18
C GLN A 121 -2.00 -2.51 16.53
N PRO A 122 -2.91 -3.45 16.90
CA PRO A 122 -2.95 -4.76 16.28
C PRO A 122 -2.97 -4.68 14.77
N ARG A 123 -2.27 -5.61 14.11
CA ARG A 123 -2.14 -5.68 12.66
C ARG A 123 -3.48 -5.53 11.93
N LEU A 124 -4.51 -6.24 12.41
CA LEU A 124 -5.85 -6.19 11.82
C LEU A 124 -6.44 -4.77 11.81
N GLN A 125 -6.22 -4.00 12.88
CA GLN A 125 -6.72 -2.61 12.96
C GLN A 125 -5.99 -1.72 11.98
N ARG A 126 -4.66 -1.80 11.92
CA ARG A 126 -3.84 -1.03 10.99
C ARG A 126 -4.20 -1.36 9.53
N ARG A 127 -4.41 -2.66 9.23
CA ARG A 127 -4.84 -3.10 7.90
C ARG A 127 -6.21 -2.54 7.52
N LYS A 128 -7.18 -2.56 8.43
CA LYS A 128 -8.51 -1.99 8.18
C LYS A 128 -8.44 -0.50 7.90
N ILE A 129 -7.70 0.26 8.72
CA ILE A 129 -7.50 1.71 8.53
C ILE A 129 -6.88 1.97 7.16
N MET A 130 -5.82 1.26 6.80
CA MET A 130 -5.15 1.38 5.52
C MET A 130 -6.09 1.04 4.35
N SER A 131 -6.83 -0.06 4.46
CA SER A 131 -7.80 -0.50 3.43
C SER A 131 -8.91 0.52 3.21
N MET A 132 -9.45 1.11 4.28
CA MET A 132 -10.45 2.17 4.19
C MET A 132 -9.90 3.41 3.52
N SER A 133 -8.67 3.80 3.88
CA SER A 133 -8.03 5.00 3.34
C SER A 133 -7.74 4.95 1.83
N VAL A 134 -7.62 3.75 1.25
CA VAL A 134 -7.31 3.58 -0.17
C VAL A 134 -8.39 2.80 -0.93
N SER A 135 -9.58 2.69 -0.35
CA SER A 135 -10.68 1.91 -0.96
C SER A 135 -11.15 2.48 -2.31
N ASP A 136 -11.01 3.78 -2.49
CA ASP A 136 -11.36 4.55 -3.68
C ASP A 136 -10.18 4.75 -4.65
N GLU A 137 -8.98 4.31 -4.27
CA GLU A 137 -7.78 4.51 -5.07
C GLU A 137 -7.54 3.38 -6.07
N GLU A 138 -7.21 3.77 -7.28
CA GLU A 138 -6.84 2.85 -8.35
C GLU A 138 -5.36 2.55 -8.32
N ASN A 139 -4.99 1.35 -8.75
CA ASN A 139 -3.61 0.89 -8.80
C ASN A 139 -2.87 1.02 -7.46
N ILE A 140 -3.62 1.16 -6.34
CA ILE A 140 -3.10 1.13 -4.98
C ILE A 140 -3.77 -0.04 -4.25
N TYR A 141 -3.00 -1.02 -3.85
CA TYR A 141 -3.45 -2.29 -3.30
C TYR A 141 -2.84 -2.55 -1.92
N ILE A 142 -3.57 -3.30 -1.11
CA ILE A 142 -3.04 -3.81 0.16
C ILE A 142 -2.35 -5.14 -0.11
N PHE A 143 -1.06 -5.23 0.19
CA PHE A 143 -0.29 -6.44 0.03
C PHE A 143 -0.80 -7.56 0.97
N PRO A 144 -0.82 -8.83 0.52
CA PRO A 144 -1.31 -9.94 1.34
C PRO A 144 -0.52 -10.12 2.63
N ASP A 145 -1.23 -10.38 3.73
CA ASP A 145 -0.62 -10.61 5.05
C ASP A 145 0.15 -11.92 5.13
N ASP A 146 -0.29 -12.89 4.35
CA ASP A 146 0.25 -14.24 4.37
C ASP A 146 1.53 -14.40 3.52
N PHE A 147 1.99 -13.30 2.95
CA PHE A 147 3.25 -13.21 2.23
C PHE A 147 4.20 -12.23 2.94
N PRO A 148 4.78 -12.60 4.08
CA PRO A 148 5.68 -11.73 4.82
C PRO A 148 6.96 -11.47 4.02
N VAL A 149 7.37 -10.21 3.93
CA VAL A 149 8.59 -9.80 3.26
C VAL A 149 9.51 -9.11 4.25
N ASN A 150 10.55 -9.81 4.66
CA ASN A 150 11.65 -9.19 5.42
C ASN A 150 12.68 -8.62 4.43
N ILE A 151 12.80 -7.31 4.36
CA ILE A 151 13.73 -6.61 3.45
C ILE A 151 15.21 -6.92 3.73
N ALA A 152 15.55 -7.39 4.93
CA ALA A 152 16.89 -7.84 5.26
C ALA A 152 17.18 -9.28 4.78
N ASN A 153 16.16 -10.02 4.32
CA ASN A 153 16.29 -11.40 3.88
C ASN A 153 16.29 -11.52 2.34
N PRO A 154 17.42 -11.85 1.70
CA PRO A 154 17.49 -12.02 0.25
C PRO A 154 16.54 -13.08 -0.33
N ALA A 155 16.17 -14.11 0.46
CA ALA A 155 15.23 -15.13 0.02
C ALA A 155 13.81 -14.56 -0.14
N ASP A 156 13.37 -13.68 0.76
CA ASP A 156 12.06 -13.03 0.67
C ASP A 156 12.03 -12.02 -0.48
N LEU A 157 13.12 -11.29 -0.70
CA LEU A 157 13.25 -10.39 -1.85
C LEU A 157 13.26 -11.17 -3.18
N THR A 158 13.82 -12.38 -3.19
CA THR A 158 13.75 -13.28 -4.36
C THR A 158 12.31 -13.74 -4.63
N LYS A 159 11.55 -14.07 -3.59
CA LYS A 159 10.12 -14.41 -3.73
C LYS A 159 9.32 -13.22 -4.24
N LEU A 160 9.58 -12.02 -3.69
CA LEU A 160 8.93 -10.78 -4.13
C LEU A 160 9.22 -10.49 -5.61
N LYS A 161 10.46 -10.65 -6.06
CA LYS A 161 10.83 -10.52 -7.49
C LYS A 161 10.11 -11.54 -8.37
N LYS A 162 9.94 -12.78 -7.90
CA LYS A 162 9.21 -13.81 -8.65
C LYS A 162 7.72 -13.49 -8.74
N LEU A 163 7.12 -12.94 -7.68
CA LEU A 163 5.72 -12.53 -7.66
C LEU A 163 5.43 -11.51 -8.76
N PHE A 164 6.33 -10.56 -8.96
CA PHE A 164 6.22 -9.51 -9.96
C PHE A 164 7.10 -9.76 -11.20
N ALA A 165 7.30 -11.03 -11.56
CA ALA A 165 8.10 -11.38 -12.73
C ALA A 165 7.54 -10.72 -14.00
N GLY A 166 8.42 -10.13 -14.79
CA GLY A 166 8.05 -9.38 -16.01
C GLY A 166 7.71 -7.91 -15.77
N LYS A 167 7.64 -7.46 -14.52
CA LYS A 167 7.44 -6.05 -14.16
C LYS A 167 8.70 -5.44 -13.55
N GLU A 168 8.86 -4.14 -13.69
CA GLU A 168 9.96 -3.40 -13.07
C GLU A 168 9.59 -3.09 -11.61
N LEU A 169 10.24 -3.78 -10.67
CA LEU A 169 9.96 -3.67 -9.24
C LEU A 169 10.78 -2.55 -8.59
N TYR A 170 10.10 -1.68 -7.87
CA TYR A 170 10.65 -0.63 -7.02
C TYR A 170 10.32 -0.88 -5.56
N PHE A 171 11.28 -0.66 -4.69
CA PHE A 171 11.11 -0.61 -3.25
C PHE A 171 10.92 0.84 -2.81
N VAL A 172 9.86 1.12 -2.04
CA VAL A 172 9.55 2.48 -1.57
C VAL A 172 10.01 2.64 -0.13
N ALA A 173 10.81 3.65 0.14
CA ALA A 173 11.32 3.93 1.47
C ALA A 173 11.46 5.43 1.75
N GLY A 174 11.28 5.82 3.00
CA GLY A 174 11.72 7.12 3.49
C GLY A 174 13.24 7.19 3.57
N SER A 175 13.81 8.38 3.46
CA SER A 175 15.25 8.61 3.66
C SER A 175 15.73 8.09 5.01
N ASP A 176 14.92 8.24 6.05
CA ASP A 176 15.19 7.75 7.40
C ASP A 176 15.36 6.21 7.46
N VAL A 177 14.62 5.46 6.64
CA VAL A 177 14.76 3.99 6.53
C VAL A 177 16.08 3.64 5.88
N ILE A 178 16.43 4.30 4.77
CA ILE A 178 17.72 4.09 4.10
C ILE A 178 18.88 4.39 5.07
N GLU A 179 18.70 5.38 5.94
CA GLU A 179 19.70 5.80 6.91
C GLU A 179 19.86 4.87 8.09
N ASN A 180 18.77 4.37 8.62
CA ASN A 180 18.77 3.71 9.92
C ASN A 180 18.63 2.20 9.86
N ALA A 181 18.04 1.63 8.79
CA ALA A 181 17.84 0.20 8.72
C ALA A 181 19.15 -0.57 8.52
N SER A 182 19.37 -1.59 9.34
CA SER A 182 20.58 -2.39 9.36
C SER A 182 20.89 -3.07 8.02
N CYS A 183 19.86 -3.40 7.24
CA CYS A 183 20.03 -4.04 5.93
C CYS A 183 20.84 -3.22 4.93
N TYR A 184 20.80 -1.87 5.02
CA TYR A 184 21.62 -1.00 4.16
C TYR A 184 23.08 -0.85 4.61
N ARG A 185 23.39 -1.34 5.81
CA ARG A 185 24.75 -1.39 6.38
C ARG A 185 25.43 -2.75 6.17
N MET A 186 24.65 -3.75 5.73
CA MET A 186 25.16 -5.08 5.41
C MET A 186 25.82 -5.08 4.03
N GLU A 187 26.86 -5.88 3.86
CA GLU A 187 27.52 -6.05 2.57
C GLU A 187 26.51 -6.52 1.50
N PRO A 188 26.46 -5.88 0.32
CA PRO A 188 25.59 -6.26 -0.75
C PRO A 188 25.81 -7.71 -1.20
N ARG A 189 24.73 -8.47 -1.24
CA ARG A 189 24.71 -9.85 -1.74
C ARG A 189 23.75 -9.96 -2.92
N GLN A 190 23.86 -11.04 -3.65
CA GLN A 190 22.89 -11.33 -4.70
C GLN A 190 21.46 -11.30 -4.13
N ASN A 191 20.56 -10.55 -4.79
CA ASN A 191 19.18 -10.31 -4.34
C ASN A 191 19.02 -9.61 -2.98
N SER A 192 20.05 -8.93 -2.45
CA SER A 192 19.88 -8.04 -1.30
C SER A 192 19.10 -6.78 -1.69
N ILE A 193 18.67 -6.02 -0.68
CA ILE A 193 17.90 -4.77 -0.87
C ILE A 193 18.63 -3.78 -1.80
N HIS A 194 19.96 -3.74 -1.77
CA HIS A 194 20.77 -2.87 -2.61
C HIS A 194 20.61 -3.12 -4.10
N THR A 195 20.14 -4.32 -4.50
CA THR A 195 19.96 -4.69 -5.91
C THR A 195 18.57 -4.35 -6.46
N LEU A 196 17.67 -3.84 -5.63
CA LEU A 196 16.35 -3.38 -6.05
C LEU A 196 16.42 -1.93 -6.56
N ASN A 197 15.48 -1.58 -7.45
CA ASN A 197 15.21 -0.16 -7.72
C ASN A 197 14.52 0.46 -6.51
N HIS A 198 14.74 1.75 -6.27
CA HIS A 198 14.20 2.46 -5.13
C HIS A 198 13.42 3.69 -5.56
N ILE A 199 12.33 3.96 -4.84
CA ILE A 199 11.67 5.26 -4.79
C ILE A 199 11.87 5.78 -3.38
N ILE A 200 12.61 6.87 -3.24
CA ILE A 200 12.99 7.44 -1.93
C ILE A 200 12.26 8.76 -1.75
N PHE A 201 11.50 8.87 -0.67
CA PHE A 201 10.86 10.12 -0.27
C PHE A 201 11.55 10.71 0.96
N LYS A 202 11.65 12.04 0.99
CA LYS A 202 12.16 12.80 2.12
C LYS A 202 11.01 13.42 2.89
N ARG A 203 11.21 13.60 4.20
CA ARG A 203 10.35 14.42 5.07
C ARG A 203 11.16 15.63 5.53
N SER A 204 10.52 16.79 5.70
CA SER A 204 11.19 18.01 6.16
C SER A 204 11.91 17.87 7.50
N SER A 205 11.47 16.91 8.34
CA SER A 205 12.16 16.59 9.60
C SER A 205 13.56 15.98 9.41
N ASP A 206 13.85 15.46 8.21
CA ASP A 206 15.10 14.74 7.93
C ASP A 206 16.27 15.71 7.65
N GLU A 207 15.98 16.94 7.20
CA GLU A 207 17.00 17.95 6.93
C GLU A 207 17.75 18.43 8.18
N ARG A 208 17.17 18.24 9.37
CA ARG A 208 17.76 18.69 10.65
C ARG A 208 18.68 17.66 11.31
N ARG A 209 18.84 16.46 10.74
CA ARG A 209 19.60 15.35 11.33
C ARG A 209 20.95 15.05 10.68
N ASP A 210 21.38 15.83 9.73
CA ASP A 210 22.50 15.50 8.82
C ASP A 210 23.92 15.55 9.43
N ALA A 211 24.12 15.59 10.73
CA ALA A 211 25.46 15.90 11.26
C ALA A 211 26.17 14.81 12.08
N SER A 212 25.60 13.62 12.35
CA SER A 212 26.27 12.80 13.39
C SER A 212 26.41 11.28 13.20
N ALA A 213 26.12 10.69 12.07
CA ALA A 213 26.27 9.23 11.91
C ALA A 213 27.04 8.83 10.64
N SER A 214 28.36 8.97 10.70
CA SER A 214 29.31 8.40 9.73
C SER A 214 29.43 6.88 9.91
N GLN A 215 28.37 6.11 9.64
CA GLN A 215 28.52 4.68 9.42
C GLN A 215 28.52 4.42 7.91
N THR A 216 29.55 3.70 7.44
CA THR A 216 29.71 3.34 6.03
C THR A 216 28.47 2.58 5.54
N ARG A 217 27.76 3.17 4.58
CA ARG A 217 26.64 2.55 3.89
C ARG A 217 27.11 1.99 2.56
N TYR A 218 26.56 0.87 2.19
CA TYR A 218 26.79 0.35 0.85
C TYR A 218 25.86 1.03 -0.15
N PRO A 219 26.33 1.34 -1.36
CA PRO A 219 25.52 2.00 -2.37
C PRO A 219 24.41 1.09 -2.89
N ILE A 220 23.28 1.69 -3.25
CA ILE A 220 22.23 1.04 -3.99
C ILE A 220 22.68 0.93 -5.45
N SER A 221 22.67 -0.28 -6.00
CA SER A 221 23.04 -0.56 -7.39
C SER A 221 21.85 -0.48 -8.36
N GLY A 222 20.62 -0.52 -7.85
CA GLY A 222 19.41 -0.32 -8.62
C GLY A 222 19.16 1.15 -8.99
N LYS A 223 18.15 1.38 -9.83
CA LYS A 223 17.70 2.74 -10.16
C LYS A 223 17.14 3.45 -8.91
N ILE A 224 17.41 4.73 -8.77
CA ILE A 224 16.88 5.56 -7.67
C ILE A 224 16.01 6.66 -8.27
N ILE A 225 14.80 6.79 -7.76
CA ILE A 225 13.88 7.90 -8.02
C ILE A 225 13.68 8.62 -6.70
N ASN A 226 13.98 9.91 -6.66
CA ASN A 226 13.69 10.75 -5.49
C ASN A 226 12.32 11.38 -5.66
N LEU A 227 11.44 11.14 -4.69
CA LEU A 227 10.09 11.71 -4.65
C LEU A 227 10.09 12.93 -3.74
N HIS A 228 9.52 14.03 -4.24
CA HIS A 228 9.31 15.25 -3.48
C HIS A 228 7.82 15.41 -3.20
N LEU A 229 7.45 15.45 -1.93
CA LEU A 229 6.08 15.71 -1.52
C LEU A 229 5.80 17.21 -1.48
N ALA A 230 4.53 17.58 -1.65
CA ALA A 230 4.10 18.93 -1.36
C ALA A 230 4.24 19.24 0.14
N GLU A 231 4.68 20.46 0.48
CA GLU A 231 5.01 20.88 1.84
C GLU A 231 3.94 20.54 2.90
N HIS A 232 2.66 20.68 2.54
CA HIS A 232 1.56 20.40 3.47
C HIS A 232 1.44 18.93 3.88
N PHE A 233 2.04 17.99 3.14
CA PHE A 233 2.10 16.57 3.53
C PHE A 233 3.33 16.22 4.36
N GLU A 234 4.37 17.04 4.33
CA GLU A 234 5.62 16.77 5.03
C GLU A 234 5.45 16.74 6.56
N ASP A 235 4.59 17.59 7.08
CA ASP A 235 4.29 17.69 8.52
C ASP A 235 3.31 16.63 9.04
N ILE A 236 2.74 15.81 8.16
CA ILE A 236 1.79 14.77 8.54
C ILE A 236 2.53 13.49 8.91
N SER A 237 2.49 13.11 10.18
CA SER A 237 3.08 11.87 10.66
C SER A 237 2.09 11.06 11.50
N SER A 238 2.28 9.73 11.51
CA SER A 238 1.47 8.84 12.36
C SER A 238 1.63 9.19 13.85
N THR A 239 2.79 9.66 14.27
CA THR A 239 3.03 10.12 15.65
C THR A 239 2.18 11.33 15.99
N ARG A 240 2.15 12.34 15.12
CA ARG A 240 1.30 13.53 15.31
C ARG A 240 -0.19 13.17 15.37
N ILE A 241 -0.64 12.22 14.56
CA ILE A 241 -2.03 11.74 14.59
C ILE A 241 -2.35 11.12 15.96
N ARG A 242 -1.50 10.21 16.46
CA ARG A 242 -1.70 9.57 17.77
C ARG A 242 -1.70 10.58 18.91
N GLU A 243 -0.77 11.53 18.90
CA GLU A 243 -0.71 12.61 19.90
C GLU A 243 -1.95 13.52 19.87
N ASN A 244 -2.47 13.81 18.69
CA ASN A 244 -3.68 14.60 18.55
C ASN A 244 -4.91 13.85 19.08
N ILE A 245 -5.04 12.55 18.77
CA ILE A 245 -6.12 11.71 19.30
C ILE A 245 -6.05 11.64 20.83
N ASP A 246 -4.88 11.34 21.40
CA ASP A 246 -4.69 11.25 22.86
C ASP A 246 -4.99 12.59 23.58
N SER A 247 -4.77 13.70 22.90
CA SER A 247 -5.02 15.06 23.39
C SER A 247 -6.40 15.62 23.05
N GLY A 248 -7.24 14.85 22.35
CA GLY A 248 -8.56 15.31 21.90
C GLY A 248 -8.52 16.42 20.84
N ARG A 249 -7.40 16.55 20.10
CA ARG A 249 -7.23 17.52 19.03
C ARG A 249 -7.73 16.98 17.70
N ASP A 250 -8.10 17.88 16.79
CA ASP A 250 -8.58 17.54 15.45
C ASP A 250 -7.51 16.81 14.61
N ILE A 251 -7.95 15.79 13.86
CA ILE A 251 -7.14 15.00 12.94
C ILE A 251 -7.71 14.96 11.51
N SER A 252 -8.77 15.75 11.23
CA SER A 252 -9.50 15.70 9.95
C SER A 252 -8.61 15.98 8.72
N ASN A 253 -7.55 16.77 8.89
CA ASN A 253 -6.58 17.10 7.84
C ASN A 253 -5.34 16.18 7.85
N LEU A 254 -5.32 15.13 8.67
CA LEU A 254 -4.17 14.26 8.85
C LEU A 254 -4.43 12.83 8.37
N ILE A 255 -5.70 12.42 8.31
CA ILE A 255 -6.12 11.06 7.99
C ILE A 255 -7.36 11.07 7.09
N ASP A 256 -7.59 9.98 6.38
CA ASP A 256 -8.77 9.81 5.55
C ASP A 256 -10.05 9.84 6.42
N PRO A 257 -11.13 10.53 5.99
CA PRO A 257 -12.36 10.67 6.79
C PRO A 257 -13.01 9.33 7.16
N VAL A 258 -12.99 8.34 6.28
CA VAL A 258 -13.56 7.00 6.55
C VAL A 258 -12.74 6.28 7.62
N ALA A 259 -11.42 6.37 7.52
CA ALA A 259 -10.50 5.82 8.51
C ALA A 259 -10.59 6.56 9.86
N GLN A 260 -10.81 7.87 9.85
CA GLN A 260 -11.04 8.68 11.04
C GLN A 260 -12.29 8.19 11.81
N ASN A 261 -13.41 8.02 11.12
CA ASN A 261 -14.65 7.52 11.73
C ASN A 261 -14.40 6.16 12.38
N TYR A 262 -13.75 5.25 11.67
CA TYR A 262 -13.43 3.92 12.19
C TYR A 262 -12.56 3.99 13.46
N ILE A 263 -11.56 4.88 13.50
CA ILE A 263 -10.70 5.08 14.68
C ILE A 263 -11.52 5.51 15.88
N PHE A 264 -12.40 6.51 15.73
CA PHE A 264 -13.22 7.03 16.82
C PHE A 264 -14.30 6.05 17.28
N GLU A 265 -14.99 5.39 16.37
CA GLU A 265 -15.99 4.36 16.69
C GLU A 265 -15.43 3.17 17.47
N ASN A 266 -14.15 2.83 17.23
CA ASN A 266 -13.49 1.71 17.90
C ASN A 266 -12.57 2.17 19.06
N GLY A 267 -12.54 3.45 19.41
CA GLY A 267 -11.73 3.97 20.49
C GLY A 267 -10.23 3.76 20.32
N LEU A 268 -9.74 3.68 19.06
CA LEU A 268 -8.34 3.39 18.79
C LEU A 268 -7.47 4.62 19.09
N TYR A 269 -6.26 4.39 19.56
CA TYR A 269 -5.27 5.42 19.91
C TYR A 269 -5.69 6.36 21.07
N MET A 270 -6.80 6.08 21.74
CA MET A 270 -7.26 6.86 22.87
C MET A 270 -6.69 6.31 24.17
N ARG A 271 -5.94 7.14 24.90
CA ARG A 271 -5.46 6.88 26.27
C ARG A 271 -4.76 5.53 26.48
N GLU A 272 -4.10 4.98 25.49
CA GLU A 272 -3.33 3.76 25.70
C GLU A 272 -1.97 4.07 26.36
N PRO A 273 -1.70 3.54 27.58
CA PRO A 273 -0.41 3.71 28.25
C PRO A 273 0.78 3.21 27.43
N ALA A 274 0.50 2.37 26.43
CA ALA A 274 1.51 1.74 25.57
C ALA A 274 2.34 2.73 24.73
N TYR A 275 1.83 3.94 24.46
CA TYR A 275 2.56 4.97 23.71
C TYR A 275 3.44 5.86 24.57
N LYS A 276 3.29 5.79 25.89
CA LYS A 276 3.99 6.68 26.85
C LYS A 276 5.31 6.11 27.38
N HIS A 277 5.65 4.87 27.00
CA HIS A 277 6.81 4.13 27.53
C HIS A 277 7.67 3.53 26.41
N VAL A 278 8.20 4.39 25.54
CA VAL A 278 9.30 4.00 24.62
C VAL A 278 10.39 5.06 24.70
#